data_6632ba7dd8c238cc4c68706778399648
#
_entry.id   6632ba7dd8c238cc4c68706778399648
#
_cell.length_a   1.000
_cell.length_b   1.000
_cell.length_c   1.000
_cell.angle_alpha   90.00
_cell.angle_beta   90.00
_cell.angle_gamma   90.00
#
_symmetry.space_group_name_H-M   'P 1'
#
loop_
_entity.id
_entity.type
_entity.pdbx_description
1 polymer ?
#
loop_
_entity_poly.entity_id
_entity_poly.type
_entity_poly.pdbx_seq_one_letter_code
_entity_poly.pdbx_strand_id
1 'polypeptide(L)'
;MYYTQEQIDRANQADLVSFLQSQGEQLTRAGNEYRWKRHDSLTVRGNKWYRHSQSKGGGPVDFVMEFFGKSFTEAVELLTGEKGAAPPPDRHCPAPLSDFRLPPRSTDNRIARNYLTAARRIDEDVTGFFLSNGDIYEEAAHHNAVFVGRDESGIPRYAHQRGTAGSFRLDVKGSDKSFNFCYRGEGERLFVFEAPIDLLSFLCLFKKGWQKQSYLSLGGVGEKALLRFLSDRPDIQTVYLCLDSDQAGNDACSRLAELVPEGLTVHRLVPLYKDWNEVLQHRA
;
A
#
# COMPACT_ATOMS: atom_id res chain seq x y z
N MET A 1 5.13 18.40 8.96
CA MET A 1 3.94 19.28 9.09
C MET A 1 2.71 18.48 8.72
N TYR A 2 1.62 18.66 9.45
CA TYR A 2 0.35 17.96 9.25
C TYR A 2 -0.69 18.93 8.68
N TYR A 3 -1.46 18.47 7.69
CA TYR A 3 -2.60 19.20 7.12
C TYR A 3 -3.89 18.41 7.34
N THR A 4 -4.97 19.10 7.68
CA THR A 4 -6.30 18.49 7.78
C THR A 4 -6.83 18.13 6.40
N GLN A 5 -7.79 17.20 6.33
CA GLN A 5 -8.42 16.84 5.05
C GLN A 5 -9.06 18.06 4.37
N GLU A 6 -9.64 18.95 5.15
CA GLU A 6 -10.24 20.18 4.64
C GLU A 6 -9.20 21.15 4.00
N GLN A 7 -8.00 21.23 4.55
CA GLN A 7 -6.90 22.00 3.95
C GLN A 7 -6.40 21.38 2.65
N ILE A 8 -6.30 20.04 2.61
CA ILE A 8 -5.94 19.29 1.41
C ILE A 8 -7.00 19.47 0.32
N ASP A 9 -8.28 19.40 0.68
CA ASP A 9 -9.39 19.59 -0.26
C ASP A 9 -9.42 21.02 -0.81
N ARG A 10 -9.15 22.03 0.01
CA ARG A 10 -8.99 23.43 -0.44
C ARG A 10 -7.81 23.59 -1.40
N ALA A 11 -6.67 22.97 -1.11
CA ALA A 11 -5.52 22.98 -2.02
C ALA A 11 -5.89 22.37 -3.38
N ASN A 12 -6.64 21.26 -3.39
CA ASN A 12 -7.09 20.60 -4.62
C ASN A 12 -8.22 21.34 -5.37
N GLN A 13 -8.83 22.34 -4.76
CA GLN A 13 -9.81 23.23 -5.40
C GLN A 13 -9.19 24.53 -5.91
N ALA A 14 -7.92 24.79 -5.66
CA ALA A 14 -7.23 26.00 -6.10
C ALA A 14 -7.28 26.14 -7.63
N ASP A 15 -7.53 27.37 -8.11
CA ASP A 15 -7.53 27.69 -9.54
C ASP A 15 -6.09 27.77 -10.05
N LEU A 16 -5.73 26.86 -10.94
CA LEU A 16 -4.37 26.74 -11.50
C LEU A 16 -4.01 27.93 -12.41
N VAL A 17 -4.99 28.58 -13.04
CA VAL A 17 -4.73 29.74 -13.88
C VAL A 17 -4.29 30.92 -13.01
N SER A 18 -5.04 31.20 -11.95
CA SER A 18 -4.71 32.25 -10.97
C SER A 18 -3.39 31.94 -10.26
N PHE A 19 -3.18 30.68 -9.88
CA PHE A 19 -1.93 30.23 -9.26
C PHE A 19 -0.72 30.49 -10.16
N LEU A 20 -0.75 30.05 -11.41
CA LEU A 20 0.35 30.25 -12.36
C LEU A 20 0.62 31.74 -12.63
N GLN A 21 -0.43 32.55 -12.75
CA GLN A 21 -0.29 34.00 -12.89
C GLN A 21 0.38 34.62 -11.67
N SER A 22 0.01 34.21 -10.46
CA SER A 22 0.67 34.70 -9.22
C SER A 22 2.14 34.32 -9.13
N GLN A 23 2.54 33.21 -9.76
CA GLN A 23 3.94 32.79 -9.86
C GLN A 23 4.70 33.48 -11.02
N GLY A 24 4.07 34.44 -11.72
CA GLY A 24 4.67 35.14 -12.85
C GLY A 24 4.75 34.33 -14.14
N GLU A 25 4.07 33.19 -14.22
CA GLU A 25 4.09 32.32 -15.39
C GLU A 25 3.19 32.85 -16.51
N GLN A 26 3.63 32.68 -17.74
CA GLN A 26 2.91 33.17 -18.91
C GLN A 26 1.97 32.11 -19.47
N LEU A 27 0.71 32.49 -19.60
CA LEU A 27 -0.36 31.65 -20.13
C LEU A 27 -0.92 32.25 -21.43
N THR A 28 -1.21 31.40 -22.40
CA THR A 28 -1.89 31.78 -23.65
C THR A 28 -3.28 31.15 -23.67
N ARG A 29 -4.32 31.95 -23.87
CA ARG A 29 -5.69 31.45 -23.95
C ARG A 29 -5.87 30.60 -25.23
N ALA A 30 -6.45 29.42 -25.08
CA ALA A 30 -6.77 28.47 -26.16
C ALA A 30 -8.22 27.98 -25.97
N GLY A 31 -9.18 28.73 -26.48
CA GLY A 31 -10.62 28.44 -26.27
C GLY A 31 -11.02 28.57 -24.82
N ASN A 32 -11.49 27.47 -24.19
CA ASN A 32 -11.90 27.40 -22.81
C ASN A 32 -10.77 26.99 -21.84
N GLU A 33 -9.55 26.86 -22.33
CA GLU A 33 -8.37 26.43 -21.58
C GLU A 33 -7.23 27.45 -21.74
N TYR A 34 -6.19 27.32 -20.91
CA TYR A 34 -4.98 28.10 -21.04
C TYR A 34 -3.78 27.18 -21.26
N ARG A 35 -2.93 27.51 -22.25
CA ARG A 35 -1.64 26.85 -22.44
C ARG A 35 -0.56 27.52 -21.63
N TRP A 36 0.24 26.73 -20.94
CA TRP A 36 1.40 27.24 -20.22
C TRP A 36 2.60 27.37 -21.16
N LYS A 37 3.09 28.59 -21.36
CA LYS A 37 4.19 28.84 -22.30
C LYS A 37 5.50 28.07 -22.01
N ARG A 38 5.73 27.76 -20.73
CA ARG A 38 6.90 26.97 -20.34
C ARG A 38 6.81 25.51 -20.76
N HIS A 39 5.60 25.02 -21.03
CA HIS A 39 5.30 23.65 -21.45
C HIS A 39 4.16 23.65 -22.48
N ASP A 40 4.46 23.90 -23.75
CA ASP A 40 3.47 24.10 -24.82
C ASP A 40 2.41 22.99 -24.99
N SER A 41 2.74 21.75 -24.56
CA SER A 41 1.80 20.62 -24.58
C SER A 41 0.90 20.55 -23.37
N LEU A 42 1.01 21.49 -22.41
CA LEU A 42 0.25 21.50 -21.17
C LEU A 42 -0.86 22.52 -21.20
N THR A 43 -2.08 22.08 -20.93
CA THR A 43 -3.26 22.93 -20.77
C THR A 43 -3.75 22.91 -19.31
N VAL A 44 -4.28 24.05 -18.87
CA VAL A 44 -4.92 24.21 -17.55
C VAL A 44 -6.33 24.77 -17.72
N ARG A 45 -7.26 24.28 -16.88
CA ARG A 45 -8.65 24.73 -16.83
C ARG A 45 -9.18 24.63 -15.42
N GLY A 46 -9.38 25.78 -14.75
CA GLY A 46 -9.76 25.81 -13.34
C GLY A 46 -8.75 25.04 -12.47
N ASN A 47 -9.21 24.02 -11.76
CA ASN A 47 -8.38 23.18 -10.91
C ASN A 47 -7.89 21.89 -11.60
N LYS A 48 -7.82 21.85 -12.92
CA LYS A 48 -7.33 20.68 -13.67
C LYS A 48 -6.25 21.10 -14.65
N TRP A 49 -5.29 20.18 -14.85
CA TRP A 49 -4.27 20.30 -15.87
C TRP A 49 -4.19 19.03 -16.70
N TYR A 50 -3.73 19.15 -17.92
CA TYR A 50 -3.47 18.00 -18.80
C TYR A 50 -2.27 18.27 -19.71
N ARG A 51 -1.33 17.33 -19.75
CA ARG A 51 -0.16 17.36 -20.61
C ARG A 51 -0.34 16.40 -21.78
N HIS A 52 -0.65 16.92 -22.95
CA HIS A 52 -0.98 16.14 -24.16
C HIS A 52 0.17 15.24 -24.61
N SER A 53 1.43 15.69 -24.52
CA SER A 53 2.60 14.91 -24.95
C SER A 53 2.86 13.65 -24.11
N GLN A 54 2.30 13.55 -22.92
CA GLN A 54 2.47 12.43 -21.99
C GLN A 54 1.15 11.75 -21.62
N SER A 55 0.03 12.24 -22.14
CA SER A 55 -1.33 11.76 -21.79
C SER A 55 -1.57 11.72 -20.28
N LYS A 56 -1.05 12.72 -19.56
CA LYS A 56 -1.08 12.80 -18.10
C LYS A 56 -1.78 14.07 -17.64
N GLY A 57 -2.58 13.97 -16.57
CA GLY A 57 -3.27 15.11 -15.98
C GLY A 57 -3.53 14.89 -14.50
N GLY A 58 -3.95 15.94 -13.80
CA GLY A 58 -4.19 15.86 -12.37
C GLY A 58 -4.82 17.12 -11.76
N GLY A 59 -4.73 17.20 -10.44
CA GLY A 59 -5.16 18.34 -9.63
C GLY A 59 -4.04 19.36 -9.35
N PRO A 60 -4.35 20.44 -8.59
CA PRO A 60 -3.38 21.49 -8.26
C PRO A 60 -2.20 20.98 -7.42
N VAL A 61 -2.43 20.10 -6.45
CA VAL A 61 -1.37 19.56 -5.60
C VAL A 61 -0.38 18.76 -6.45
N ASP A 62 -0.88 17.85 -7.32
CA ASP A 62 -0.05 17.07 -8.24
C ASP A 62 0.74 17.99 -9.19
N PHE A 63 0.10 19.07 -9.66
CA PHE A 63 0.73 20.06 -10.52
C PHE A 63 1.95 20.70 -9.87
N VAL A 64 1.78 21.18 -8.64
CA VAL A 64 2.86 21.86 -7.89
C VAL A 64 3.99 20.88 -7.56
N MET A 65 3.66 19.66 -7.20
CA MET A 65 4.67 18.62 -6.94
C MET A 65 5.49 18.32 -8.21
N GLU A 66 4.81 18.12 -9.36
CA GLU A 66 5.45 17.70 -10.60
C GLU A 66 6.26 18.81 -11.29
N PHE A 67 5.71 20.03 -11.36
CA PHE A 67 6.28 21.11 -12.18
C PHE A 67 7.09 22.14 -11.38
N PHE A 68 6.87 22.21 -10.06
CA PHE A 68 7.61 23.10 -9.17
C PHE A 68 8.56 22.35 -8.24
N GLY A 69 8.60 20.99 -8.33
CA GLY A 69 9.51 20.15 -7.55
C GLY A 69 9.29 20.25 -6.04
N LYS A 70 8.05 20.51 -5.62
CA LYS A 70 7.68 20.68 -4.22
C LYS A 70 7.23 19.36 -3.60
N SER A 71 7.52 19.17 -2.32
CA SER A 71 6.91 18.09 -1.54
C SER A 71 5.40 18.33 -1.37
N PHE A 72 4.66 17.29 -1.00
CA PHE A 72 3.21 17.39 -0.76
C PHE A 72 2.87 18.52 0.25
N THR A 73 3.62 18.59 1.34
CA THR A 73 3.40 19.62 2.38
C THR A 73 3.68 21.03 1.87
N GLU A 74 4.74 21.23 1.11
CA GLU A 74 5.04 22.52 0.49
C GLU A 74 4.03 22.89 -0.60
N ALA A 75 3.51 21.90 -1.34
CA ALA A 75 2.49 22.13 -2.36
C ALA A 75 1.16 22.59 -1.73
N VAL A 76 0.73 21.96 -0.64
CA VAL A 76 -0.47 22.39 0.10
C VAL A 76 -0.28 23.80 0.67
N GLU A 77 0.87 24.09 1.30
CA GLU A 77 1.19 25.42 1.82
C GLU A 77 1.16 26.48 0.71
N LEU A 78 1.77 26.19 -0.43
CA LEU A 78 1.87 27.12 -1.55
C LEU A 78 0.49 27.43 -2.19
N LEU A 79 -0.39 26.44 -2.23
CA LEU A 79 -1.74 26.59 -2.83
C LEU A 79 -2.76 27.21 -1.87
N THR A 80 -2.62 27.02 -0.56
CA THR A 80 -3.57 27.55 0.44
C THR A 80 -3.07 28.79 1.15
N GLY A 81 -1.75 29.05 1.15
CA GLY A 81 -1.11 30.07 1.97
C GLY A 81 -1.07 29.75 3.46
N GLU A 82 -1.51 28.55 3.87
CA GLU A 82 -1.60 28.14 5.26
C GLU A 82 -0.44 27.21 5.62
N LYS A 83 0.27 27.51 6.71
CA LYS A 83 1.27 26.58 7.25
C LYS A 83 0.59 25.43 7.96
N GLY A 84 1.03 24.22 7.66
CA GLY A 84 0.59 23.05 8.41
C GLY A 84 0.93 23.17 9.90
N ALA A 85 0.07 22.61 10.74
CA ALA A 85 0.32 22.53 12.18
C ALA A 85 1.47 21.56 12.46
N ALA A 86 2.14 21.71 13.62
CA ALA A 86 2.99 20.66 14.14
C ALA A 86 2.16 19.36 14.26
N PRO A 87 2.72 18.18 13.96
CA PRO A 87 1.99 16.96 14.21
C PRO A 87 1.55 16.95 15.67
N PRO A 88 0.29 16.61 15.96
CA PRO A 88 -0.16 16.50 17.34
C PRO A 88 0.80 15.55 18.07
N PRO A 89 1.18 15.84 19.33
CA PRO A 89 2.03 14.95 20.09
C PRO A 89 1.37 13.57 20.05
N ASP A 90 2.20 12.54 19.75
CA ASP A 90 1.77 11.14 19.70
C ASP A 90 1.06 10.77 21.00
N ARG A 91 -0.21 11.12 21.10
CA ARG A 91 -1.09 10.50 22.06
C ARG A 91 -1.49 9.18 21.41
N HIS A 92 -0.84 8.09 21.83
CA HIS A 92 -1.42 6.77 21.76
C HIS A 92 -2.70 6.75 22.62
N CYS A 93 -3.67 7.60 22.26
CA CYS A 93 -5.05 7.28 22.52
C CYS A 93 -5.40 6.21 21.48
N PRO A 94 -5.79 5.00 21.86
CA PRO A 94 -6.39 4.09 20.91
C PRO A 94 -7.53 4.88 20.26
N ALA A 95 -7.44 5.09 18.96
CA ALA A 95 -8.55 5.68 18.21
C ALA A 95 -9.81 4.91 18.61
N PRO A 96 -10.96 5.59 18.85
CA PRO A 96 -12.20 4.89 19.19
C PRO A 96 -12.33 3.75 18.20
N LEU A 97 -12.50 2.52 18.70
CA LEU A 97 -12.54 1.28 17.92
C LEU A 97 -13.40 1.57 16.71
N SER A 98 -12.76 1.76 15.57
CA SER A 98 -13.45 1.93 14.30
C SER A 98 -14.43 0.76 14.18
N ASP A 99 -15.56 0.92 13.49
CA ASP A 99 -16.56 -0.14 13.23
C ASP A 99 -15.97 -1.31 12.43
N PHE A 100 -14.73 -1.72 12.74
CA PHE A 100 -14.08 -2.84 12.09
C PHE A 100 -14.79 -4.13 12.47
N ARG A 101 -15.32 -4.78 11.48
CA ARG A 101 -15.95 -6.11 11.60
C ARG A 101 -15.47 -6.98 10.47
N LEU A 102 -15.04 -8.18 10.81
CA LEU A 102 -14.72 -9.19 9.80
C LEU A 102 -15.97 -9.49 8.95
N PRO A 103 -15.81 -9.62 7.62
CA PRO A 103 -16.86 -10.11 6.75
C PRO A 103 -17.39 -11.47 7.22
N PRO A 104 -18.70 -11.74 7.11
CA PRO A 104 -19.27 -13.02 7.49
C PRO A 104 -18.59 -14.17 6.74
N ARG A 105 -18.30 -15.25 7.47
CA ARG A 105 -17.67 -16.45 6.89
C ARG A 105 -18.68 -17.28 6.13
N SER A 106 -18.27 -17.84 5.01
CA SER A 106 -19.00 -18.91 4.32
C SER A 106 -19.02 -20.19 5.17
N THR A 107 -19.93 -21.09 4.85
CA THR A 107 -20.06 -22.40 5.51
C THR A 107 -18.86 -23.31 5.23
N ASP A 108 -18.20 -23.10 4.10
CA ASP A 108 -16.97 -23.77 3.72
C ASP A 108 -16.00 -22.78 3.04
N ASN A 109 -14.77 -23.23 2.73
CA ASN A 109 -13.75 -22.40 2.08
C ASN A 109 -13.44 -22.91 0.66
N ARG A 110 -14.37 -23.62 0.02
CA ARG A 110 -14.09 -24.35 -1.22
C ARG A 110 -13.70 -23.46 -2.38
N ILE A 111 -14.36 -22.33 -2.57
CA ILE A 111 -14.11 -21.40 -3.68
C ILE A 111 -12.79 -20.65 -3.43
N ALA A 112 -12.59 -20.14 -2.22
CA ALA A 112 -11.34 -19.48 -1.85
C ALA A 112 -10.14 -20.47 -1.92
N ARG A 113 -10.30 -21.71 -1.48
CA ARG A 113 -9.29 -22.77 -1.61
C ARG A 113 -8.94 -23.01 -3.07
N ASN A 114 -9.94 -23.23 -3.92
CA ASN A 114 -9.75 -23.45 -5.36
C ASN A 114 -9.06 -22.24 -6.03
N TYR A 115 -9.43 -21.04 -5.65
CA TYR A 115 -8.75 -19.83 -6.14
C TYR A 115 -7.26 -19.83 -5.77
N LEU A 116 -6.92 -20.12 -4.52
CA LEU A 116 -5.53 -20.13 -4.06
C LEU A 116 -4.72 -21.25 -4.74
N THR A 117 -5.28 -22.45 -4.80
CA THR A 117 -4.53 -23.62 -5.31
C THR A 117 -4.52 -23.71 -6.83
N ALA A 118 -5.67 -23.54 -7.49
CA ALA A 118 -5.77 -23.68 -8.95
C ALA A 118 -5.38 -22.41 -9.70
N ALA A 119 -5.93 -21.24 -9.30
CA ALA A 119 -5.69 -20.00 -10.04
C ALA A 119 -4.35 -19.34 -9.63
N ARG A 120 -3.93 -19.44 -8.36
CA ARG A 120 -2.70 -18.83 -7.85
C ARG A 120 -1.55 -19.83 -7.68
N ARG A 121 -1.81 -21.12 -7.86
CA ARG A 121 -0.84 -22.24 -7.71
C ARG A 121 -0.18 -22.30 -6.33
N ILE A 122 -0.84 -21.75 -5.30
CA ILE A 122 -0.39 -21.94 -3.92
C ILE A 122 -0.59 -23.38 -3.52
N ASP A 123 0.44 -23.98 -2.93
CA ASP A 123 0.40 -25.38 -2.52
C ASP A 123 -0.71 -25.65 -1.50
N GLU A 124 -1.28 -26.84 -1.59
CA GLU A 124 -2.42 -27.27 -0.75
C GLU A 124 -2.07 -27.28 0.76
N ASP A 125 -0.86 -27.68 1.12
CA ASP A 125 -0.39 -27.68 2.52
C ASP A 125 -0.23 -26.25 3.08
N VAL A 126 0.29 -25.30 2.29
CA VAL A 126 0.36 -23.89 2.67
C VAL A 126 -1.04 -23.29 2.77
N THR A 127 -1.89 -23.51 1.76
CA THR A 127 -3.29 -23.05 1.76
C THR A 127 -4.06 -23.61 2.95
N GLY A 128 -3.96 -24.93 3.18
CA GLY A 128 -4.63 -25.64 4.26
C GLY A 128 -4.20 -25.14 5.64
N PHE A 129 -2.92 -24.82 5.83
CA PHE A 129 -2.41 -24.26 7.08
C PHE A 129 -3.13 -22.94 7.44
N PHE A 130 -3.14 -21.95 6.55
CA PHE A 130 -3.74 -20.66 6.83
C PHE A 130 -5.28 -20.69 6.90
N LEU A 131 -5.92 -21.58 6.13
CA LEU A 131 -7.37 -21.80 6.24
C LEU A 131 -7.75 -22.42 7.58
N SER A 132 -6.99 -23.41 8.06
CA SER A 132 -7.25 -24.12 9.31
C SER A 132 -7.07 -23.21 10.53
N ASN A 133 -6.11 -22.30 10.49
CA ASN A 133 -5.88 -21.32 11.55
C ASN A 133 -6.89 -20.15 11.50
N GLY A 134 -7.68 -20.04 10.41
CA GLY A 134 -8.64 -18.96 10.22
C GLY A 134 -7.97 -17.62 9.90
N ASP A 135 -6.72 -17.62 9.47
CA ASP A 135 -6.00 -16.45 8.96
C ASP A 135 -6.42 -16.11 7.54
N ILE A 136 -6.90 -17.13 6.81
CA ILE A 136 -7.60 -16.99 5.54
C ILE A 136 -8.95 -17.67 5.66
N TYR A 137 -9.98 -17.09 5.04
CA TYR A 137 -11.29 -17.74 4.92
C TYR A 137 -12.07 -17.20 3.72
N GLU A 138 -13.17 -17.87 3.37
CA GLU A 138 -14.09 -17.46 2.32
C GLU A 138 -15.20 -16.59 2.90
N GLU A 139 -15.44 -15.43 2.29
CA GLU A 139 -16.53 -14.52 2.65
C GLU A 139 -17.85 -15.03 2.06
N ALA A 140 -18.96 -14.90 2.84
CA ALA A 140 -20.24 -15.57 2.56
C ALA A 140 -21.01 -15.01 1.33
N ALA A 141 -20.94 -13.69 1.07
CA ALA A 141 -21.80 -13.07 0.07
C ALA A 141 -21.27 -13.17 -1.36
N HIS A 142 -19.95 -13.03 -1.53
CA HIS A 142 -19.30 -12.97 -2.85
C HIS A 142 -18.20 -14.02 -3.02
N HIS A 143 -18.00 -14.86 -2.01
CA HIS A 143 -16.97 -15.89 -2.00
C HIS A 143 -15.53 -15.36 -2.18
N ASN A 144 -15.28 -14.13 -1.73
CA ASN A 144 -13.95 -13.56 -1.75
C ASN A 144 -13.03 -14.28 -0.75
N ALA A 145 -11.75 -14.42 -1.08
CA ALA A 145 -10.75 -14.82 -0.11
C ALA A 145 -10.43 -13.64 0.82
N VAL A 146 -10.58 -13.84 2.13
CA VAL A 146 -10.31 -12.84 3.17
C VAL A 146 -9.01 -13.20 3.87
N PHE A 147 -8.07 -12.27 3.90
CA PHE A 147 -6.78 -12.37 4.60
C PHE A 147 -6.85 -11.53 5.86
N VAL A 148 -6.67 -12.14 7.02
CA VAL A 148 -6.86 -11.50 8.33
C VAL A 148 -5.52 -11.12 8.94
N GLY A 149 -5.42 -9.87 9.37
CA GLY A 149 -4.33 -9.38 10.20
C GLY A 149 -4.77 -9.29 11.66
N ARG A 150 -3.93 -9.79 12.57
CA ARG A 150 -4.22 -9.88 14.00
C ARG A 150 -3.17 -9.15 14.82
N ASP A 151 -3.60 -8.66 16.00
CA ASP A 151 -2.66 -8.21 17.01
C ASP A 151 -2.00 -9.38 17.77
N GLU A 152 -1.13 -9.08 18.70
CA GLU A 152 -0.40 -10.07 19.53
C GLU A 152 -1.32 -10.95 20.40
N SER A 153 -2.49 -10.44 20.72
CA SER A 153 -3.52 -11.18 21.47
C SER A 153 -4.37 -12.07 20.56
N GLY A 154 -4.09 -12.10 19.25
CA GLY A 154 -4.85 -12.85 18.25
C GLY A 154 -6.17 -12.17 17.84
N ILE A 155 -6.42 -10.93 18.28
CA ILE A 155 -7.63 -10.20 17.94
C ILE A 155 -7.50 -9.64 16.52
N PRO A 156 -8.48 -9.87 15.61
CA PRO A 156 -8.49 -9.30 14.28
C PRO A 156 -8.54 -7.76 14.32
N ARG A 157 -7.62 -7.11 13.61
CA ARG A 157 -7.51 -5.65 13.48
C ARG A 157 -7.56 -5.19 12.02
N TYR A 158 -7.31 -6.10 11.09
CA TYR A 158 -7.24 -5.83 9.67
C TYR A 158 -7.81 -7.01 8.89
N ALA A 159 -8.43 -6.74 7.78
CA ALA A 159 -8.77 -7.75 6.80
C ALA A 159 -8.70 -7.19 5.37
N HIS A 160 -8.14 -7.97 4.46
CA HIS A 160 -8.10 -7.71 3.03
C HIS A 160 -8.95 -8.73 2.30
N GLN A 161 -9.83 -8.27 1.41
CA GLN A 161 -10.63 -9.12 0.55
C GLN A 161 -10.05 -9.18 -0.86
N ARG A 162 -9.92 -10.39 -1.39
CA ARG A 162 -9.50 -10.64 -2.77
C ARG A 162 -10.56 -11.45 -3.50
N GLY A 163 -11.06 -10.91 -4.62
CA GLY A 163 -12.02 -11.61 -5.47
C GLY A 163 -11.45 -12.93 -5.99
N THR A 164 -12.22 -13.98 -5.87
CA THR A 164 -11.91 -15.30 -6.42
C THR A 164 -12.23 -15.39 -7.91
N ALA A 165 -13.11 -14.50 -8.39
CA ALA A 165 -13.43 -14.29 -9.80
C ALA A 165 -13.18 -12.81 -10.14
N GLY A 166 -12.19 -12.52 -11.00
CA GLY A 166 -11.88 -11.16 -11.43
C GLY A 166 -10.84 -10.44 -10.57
N SER A 167 -10.82 -9.09 -10.66
CA SER A 167 -9.77 -8.24 -10.11
C SER A 167 -10.12 -7.53 -8.79
N PHE A 168 -11.27 -7.86 -8.17
CA PHE A 168 -11.70 -7.21 -6.94
C PHE A 168 -10.66 -7.33 -5.82
N ARG A 169 -10.39 -6.22 -5.17
CA ARG A 169 -9.55 -6.14 -3.97
C ARG A 169 -9.99 -4.96 -3.12
N LEU A 170 -10.14 -5.17 -1.82
CA LEU A 170 -10.60 -4.14 -0.90
C LEU A 170 -10.12 -4.44 0.52
N ASP A 171 -9.60 -3.42 1.21
CA ASP A 171 -9.42 -3.48 2.66
C ASP A 171 -10.76 -3.26 3.34
N VAL A 172 -11.09 -4.10 4.30
CA VAL A 172 -12.36 -4.00 5.04
C VAL A 172 -12.41 -2.68 5.79
N LYS A 173 -13.55 -1.99 5.74
CA LYS A 173 -13.75 -0.70 6.40
C LYS A 173 -13.38 -0.80 7.88
N GLY A 174 -12.65 0.19 8.35
CA GLY A 174 -12.18 0.25 9.74
C GLY A 174 -10.94 -0.60 10.03
N SER A 175 -10.36 -1.27 9.04
CA SER A 175 -9.09 -1.99 9.20
C SER A 175 -7.96 -1.06 9.63
N ASP A 176 -7.18 -1.52 10.59
CA ASP A 176 -5.91 -0.89 10.97
C ASP A 176 -4.77 -1.51 10.16
N LYS A 177 -4.22 -0.74 9.22
CA LYS A 177 -3.14 -1.20 8.33
C LYS A 177 -1.82 -1.51 9.04
N SER A 178 -1.69 -1.18 10.31
CA SER A 178 -0.53 -1.57 11.13
C SER A 178 -0.51 -3.08 11.43
N PHE A 179 -1.67 -3.76 11.35
CA PHE A 179 -1.84 -5.18 11.64
C PHE A 179 -2.13 -6.00 10.39
N ASN A 180 -1.37 -5.84 9.35
CA ASN A 180 -1.61 -6.53 8.08
C ASN A 180 -1.40 -8.06 8.20
N PHE A 181 -1.82 -8.80 7.16
CA PHE A 181 -1.67 -10.25 7.10
C PHE A 181 -0.21 -10.65 7.29
N CYS A 182 0.06 -11.52 8.25
CA CYS A 182 1.41 -11.95 8.60
C CYS A 182 1.44 -13.38 9.17
N TYR A 183 2.62 -13.97 9.18
CA TYR A 183 2.96 -15.16 9.95
C TYR A 183 4.14 -14.82 10.88
N ARG A 184 4.03 -15.18 12.15
CA ARG A 184 5.04 -14.92 13.20
C ARG A 184 5.74 -16.22 13.56
N GLY A 185 6.92 -16.46 13.02
CA GLY A 185 7.80 -17.56 13.41
C GLY A 185 8.74 -17.15 14.56
N GLU A 186 9.48 -18.08 15.13
CA GLU A 186 10.41 -17.85 16.24
C GLU A 186 11.80 -17.35 15.80
N GLY A 187 12.09 -17.34 14.49
CA GLY A 187 13.39 -16.94 13.96
C GLY A 187 13.56 -15.43 13.84
N GLU A 188 14.79 -15.02 13.67
CA GLU A 188 15.23 -13.61 13.66
C GLU A 188 15.15 -12.93 12.29
N ARG A 189 14.48 -13.56 11.31
CA ARG A 189 14.36 -13.05 9.94
C ARG A 189 12.91 -12.71 9.62
N LEU A 190 12.72 -11.51 9.05
CA LEU A 190 11.44 -11.05 8.56
C LEU A 190 11.49 -10.89 7.03
N PHE A 191 10.53 -11.49 6.33
CA PHE A 191 10.33 -11.32 4.89
C PHE A 191 9.08 -10.49 4.65
N VAL A 192 9.20 -9.41 3.85
CA VAL A 192 8.18 -8.38 3.66
C VAL A 192 7.73 -8.36 2.21
N PHE A 193 6.42 -8.42 1.98
CA PHE A 193 5.78 -8.53 0.66
C PHE A 193 4.77 -7.41 0.45
N GLU A 194 4.47 -7.10 -0.81
CA GLU A 194 3.43 -6.13 -1.14
C GLU A 194 2.02 -6.69 -0.83
N ALA A 195 1.74 -7.93 -1.22
CA ALA A 195 0.44 -8.55 -1.05
C ALA A 195 0.49 -9.93 -0.39
N PRO A 196 -0.63 -10.41 0.23
CA PRO A 196 -0.70 -11.72 0.85
C PRO A 196 -0.43 -12.88 -0.14
N ILE A 197 -0.82 -12.73 -1.41
CA ILE A 197 -0.60 -13.75 -2.44
C ILE A 197 0.89 -13.96 -2.70
N ASP A 198 1.69 -12.89 -2.71
CA ASP A 198 3.14 -12.97 -2.90
C ASP A 198 3.83 -13.63 -1.72
N LEU A 199 3.38 -13.31 -0.50
CA LEU A 199 3.82 -14.00 0.71
C LEU A 199 3.58 -15.51 0.61
N LEU A 200 2.36 -15.93 0.29
CA LEU A 200 2.03 -17.36 0.16
C LEU A 200 2.82 -18.03 -0.97
N SER A 201 3.02 -17.34 -2.09
CA SER A 201 3.81 -17.82 -3.23
C SER A 201 5.26 -18.04 -2.83
N PHE A 202 5.83 -17.13 -2.07
CA PHE A 202 7.19 -17.26 -1.54
C PHE A 202 7.32 -18.47 -0.61
N LEU A 203 6.34 -18.75 0.24
CA LEU A 203 6.33 -19.96 1.08
C LEU A 203 6.34 -21.26 0.26
N CYS A 204 5.64 -21.27 -0.87
CA CYS A 204 5.65 -22.41 -1.80
C CYS A 204 7.00 -22.57 -2.51
N LEU A 205 7.64 -21.47 -2.88
CA LEU A 205 8.97 -21.47 -3.52
C LEU A 205 10.08 -21.91 -2.56
N PHE A 206 9.96 -21.57 -1.27
CA PHE A 206 10.96 -21.81 -0.23
C PHE A 206 10.39 -22.60 0.96
N LYS A 207 9.79 -23.77 0.67
CA LYS A 207 9.05 -24.60 1.62
C LYS A 207 9.84 -25.05 2.86
N LYS A 208 11.12 -25.31 2.72
CA LYS A 208 11.88 -25.95 3.80
C LYS A 208 12.03 -25.05 5.02
N GLY A 209 11.33 -25.39 6.10
CA GLY A 209 11.46 -24.72 7.40
C GLY A 209 10.90 -23.30 7.41
N TRP A 210 9.95 -22.98 6.54
CA TRP A 210 9.36 -21.65 6.48
C TRP A 210 8.72 -21.22 7.82
N GLN A 211 8.14 -22.14 8.58
CA GLN A 211 7.51 -21.84 9.87
C GLN A 211 8.48 -21.28 10.92
N LYS A 212 9.79 -21.39 10.70
CA LYS A 212 10.79 -20.82 11.61
C LYS A 212 10.90 -19.29 11.48
N GLN A 213 10.60 -18.75 10.32
CA GLN A 213 10.80 -17.31 10.02
C GLN A 213 9.48 -16.53 10.08
N SER A 214 9.59 -15.22 10.05
CA SER A 214 8.43 -14.32 10.03
C SER A 214 8.19 -13.75 8.64
N TYR A 215 6.91 -13.56 8.29
CA TYR A 215 6.47 -13.06 6.99
C TYR A 215 5.38 -12.04 7.18
N LEU A 216 5.45 -10.92 6.45
CA LEU A 216 4.54 -9.80 6.55
C LEU A 216 4.12 -9.32 5.17
N SER A 217 2.82 -9.14 4.95
CA SER A 217 2.28 -8.37 3.83
C SER A 217 2.06 -6.92 4.26
N LEU A 218 2.38 -5.97 3.38
CA LEU A 218 2.12 -4.55 3.64
C LEU A 218 0.70 -4.12 3.22
N GLY A 219 0.02 -4.91 2.37
CA GLY A 219 -1.25 -4.51 1.74
C GLY A 219 -1.08 -3.31 0.82
N GLY A 220 0.02 -3.27 0.07
CA GLY A 220 0.53 -2.20 -0.77
C GLY A 220 1.97 -1.85 -0.42
N VAL A 221 2.36 -0.58 -0.51
CA VAL A 221 3.74 -0.12 -0.33
C VAL A 221 3.95 0.75 0.94
N GLY A 222 2.98 0.75 1.87
CA GLY A 222 3.03 1.56 3.09
C GLY A 222 3.95 0.98 4.18
N GLU A 223 4.44 1.82 5.08
CA GLU A 223 5.42 1.47 6.13
C GLU A 223 4.78 0.98 7.44
N LYS A 224 3.52 1.30 7.72
CA LYS A 224 2.89 1.12 9.04
C LYS A 224 2.98 -0.30 9.58
N ALA A 225 2.71 -1.30 8.73
CA ALA A 225 2.75 -2.69 9.12
C ALA A 225 4.19 -3.16 9.45
N LEU A 226 5.18 -2.70 8.68
CA LEU A 226 6.60 -3.02 8.93
C LEU A 226 7.07 -2.45 10.26
N LEU A 227 6.85 -1.15 10.49
CA LEU A 227 7.29 -0.48 11.71
C LEU A 227 6.62 -1.08 12.96
N ARG A 228 5.32 -1.37 12.87
CA ARG A 228 4.61 -2.04 13.95
C ARG A 228 5.15 -3.44 14.20
N PHE A 229 5.36 -4.24 13.15
CA PHE A 229 5.87 -5.60 13.29
C PHE A 229 7.25 -5.63 13.96
N LEU A 230 8.16 -4.72 13.57
CA LEU A 230 9.50 -4.60 14.17
C LEU A 230 9.44 -4.12 15.62
N SER A 231 8.50 -3.24 15.95
CA SER A 231 8.25 -2.83 17.34
C SER A 231 7.78 -4.00 18.23
N ASP A 232 6.90 -4.85 17.68
CA ASP A 232 6.36 -6.02 18.39
C ASP A 232 7.37 -7.18 18.46
N ARG A 233 8.40 -7.20 17.58
CA ARG A 233 9.42 -8.25 17.46
C ARG A 233 10.84 -7.68 17.45
N PRO A 234 11.30 -7.19 18.62
CA PRO A 234 12.65 -6.62 18.75
C PRO A 234 13.78 -7.65 18.59
N ASP A 235 13.46 -8.93 18.54
CA ASP A 235 14.38 -10.04 18.29
C ASP A 235 14.72 -10.21 16.79
N ILE A 236 14.01 -9.56 15.87
CA ILE A 236 14.35 -9.57 14.45
C ILE A 236 15.69 -8.88 14.25
N GLN A 237 16.59 -9.54 13.52
CA GLN A 237 17.92 -9.02 13.18
C GLN A 237 18.07 -8.73 11.69
N THR A 238 17.29 -9.41 10.85
CA THR A 238 17.40 -9.28 9.40
C THR A 238 16.03 -9.10 8.75
N VAL A 239 15.90 -8.09 7.91
CA VAL A 239 14.70 -7.78 7.11
C VAL A 239 15.01 -8.03 5.65
N TYR A 240 14.20 -8.83 4.98
CA TYR A 240 14.22 -9.07 3.55
C TYR A 240 13.03 -8.36 2.90
N LEU A 241 13.28 -7.31 2.12
CA LEU A 241 12.28 -6.61 1.34
C LEU A 241 12.05 -7.35 0.01
N CYS A 242 10.90 -8.02 -0.09
CA CYS A 242 10.50 -8.89 -1.18
C CYS A 242 9.33 -8.31 -1.99
N LEU A 243 9.31 -6.99 -2.19
CA LEU A 243 8.25 -6.29 -2.93
C LEU A 243 8.38 -6.57 -4.45
N ASP A 244 7.38 -6.15 -5.20
CA ASP A 244 7.32 -6.31 -6.66
C ASP A 244 8.56 -5.73 -7.36
N SER A 245 8.89 -6.21 -8.56
CA SER A 245 10.05 -5.77 -9.34
C SER A 245 9.79 -4.51 -10.18
N ASP A 246 8.60 -3.92 -10.08
CA ASP A 246 8.27 -2.68 -10.77
C ASP A 246 8.84 -1.43 -10.08
N GLN A 247 8.67 -0.25 -10.70
CA GLN A 247 9.22 1.00 -10.17
C GLN A 247 8.66 1.33 -8.79
N ALA A 248 7.36 1.11 -8.56
CA ALA A 248 6.71 1.40 -7.28
C ALA A 248 7.26 0.53 -6.15
N GLY A 249 7.47 -0.78 -6.41
CA GLY A 249 8.09 -1.70 -5.46
C GLY A 249 9.56 -1.36 -5.16
N ASN A 250 10.33 -0.94 -6.18
CA ASN A 250 11.72 -0.52 -6.00
C ASN A 250 11.83 0.76 -5.17
N ASP A 251 11.03 1.78 -5.46
CA ASP A 251 10.98 3.04 -4.71
C ASP A 251 10.54 2.80 -3.26
N ALA A 252 9.56 1.91 -3.07
CA ALA A 252 9.11 1.51 -1.73
C ALA A 252 10.22 0.79 -0.96
N CYS A 253 10.98 -0.11 -1.59
CA CYS A 253 12.10 -0.78 -0.93
C CYS A 253 13.17 0.20 -0.46
N SER A 254 13.55 1.19 -1.27
CA SER A 254 14.51 2.22 -0.89
C SER A 254 14.03 3.00 0.32
N ARG A 255 12.79 3.48 0.28
CA ARG A 255 12.17 4.22 1.38
C ARG A 255 12.01 3.37 2.66
N LEU A 256 11.57 2.12 2.54
CA LEU A 256 11.41 1.24 3.70
C LEU A 256 12.74 0.88 4.35
N ALA A 257 13.81 0.71 3.55
CA ALA A 257 15.14 0.44 4.09
C ALA A 257 15.66 1.59 4.98
N GLU A 258 15.33 2.84 4.64
CA GLU A 258 15.69 4.02 5.45
C GLU A 258 14.87 4.12 6.76
N LEU A 259 13.70 3.49 6.80
CA LEU A 259 12.81 3.52 7.97
C LEU A 259 13.04 2.36 8.95
N VAL A 260 13.76 1.32 8.53
CA VAL A 260 14.11 0.20 9.41
C VAL A 260 15.05 0.70 10.49
N PRO A 261 14.83 0.35 11.78
CA PRO A 261 15.69 0.77 12.89
C PRO A 261 17.18 0.43 12.67
N GLU A 262 18.07 1.31 13.13
CA GLU A 262 19.51 1.07 13.11
C GLU A 262 19.87 -0.24 13.85
N GLY A 263 20.86 -0.96 13.31
CA GLY A 263 21.31 -2.25 13.86
C GLY A 263 20.67 -3.48 13.20
N LEU A 264 19.62 -3.33 12.42
CA LEU A 264 19.07 -4.43 11.61
C LEU A 264 19.75 -4.49 10.23
N THR A 265 19.99 -5.71 9.75
CA THR A 265 20.45 -5.91 8.38
C THR A 265 19.28 -5.92 7.41
N VAL A 266 19.35 -5.11 6.35
CA VAL A 266 18.29 -5.05 5.33
C VAL A 266 18.82 -5.60 4.01
N HIS A 267 18.06 -6.52 3.39
CA HIS A 267 18.34 -7.06 2.08
C HIS A 267 17.13 -6.87 1.15
N ARG A 268 17.40 -6.62 -0.12
CA ARG A 268 16.39 -6.67 -1.19
C ARG A 268 16.43 -8.04 -1.87
N LEU A 269 15.29 -8.73 -1.91
CA LEU A 269 15.08 -9.91 -2.76
C LEU A 269 14.14 -9.53 -3.90
N VAL A 270 14.64 -9.56 -5.13
CA VAL A 270 13.87 -9.18 -6.32
C VAL A 270 13.26 -10.43 -6.94
N PRO A 271 11.94 -10.49 -7.17
CA PRO A 271 11.34 -11.59 -7.91
C PRO A 271 11.82 -11.60 -9.36
N LEU A 272 11.98 -12.80 -9.95
CA LEU A 272 12.45 -12.96 -11.33
C LEU A 272 11.48 -12.40 -12.39
N TYR A 273 10.18 -12.36 -12.06
CA TYR A 273 9.10 -11.75 -12.84
C TYR A 273 8.57 -10.52 -12.09
N LYS A 274 7.39 -10.03 -12.43
CA LYS A 274 6.80 -8.86 -11.79
C LYS A 274 6.65 -9.03 -10.28
N ASP A 275 6.09 -10.16 -9.86
CA ASP A 275 5.80 -10.48 -8.48
C ASP A 275 6.14 -11.96 -8.14
N TRP A 276 6.04 -12.35 -6.88
CA TRP A 276 6.36 -13.72 -6.46
C TRP A 276 5.31 -14.74 -6.90
N ASN A 277 4.07 -14.32 -7.16
CA ASN A 277 3.07 -15.23 -7.70
C ASN A 277 3.36 -15.57 -9.17
N GLU A 278 3.80 -14.61 -9.98
CA GLU A 278 4.27 -14.90 -11.34
C GLU A 278 5.47 -15.85 -11.33
N VAL A 279 6.44 -15.67 -10.40
CA VAL A 279 7.56 -16.59 -10.24
C VAL A 279 7.07 -18.02 -9.97
N LEU A 280 6.12 -18.18 -9.04
CA LEU A 280 5.54 -19.48 -8.72
C LEU A 280 4.80 -20.10 -9.92
N GLN A 281 4.02 -19.29 -10.66
CA GLN A 281 3.25 -19.76 -11.81
C GLN A 281 4.13 -20.19 -12.99
N HIS A 282 5.33 -19.62 -13.15
CA HIS A 282 6.31 -20.00 -14.18
C HIS A 282 7.26 -21.13 -13.74
N ARG A 283 7.21 -21.53 -12.48
CA ARG A 283 7.95 -22.69 -11.97
C ARG A 283 7.17 -23.98 -12.33
N ALA A 284 7.15 -24.34 -13.61
CA ALA A 284 6.53 -25.57 -14.07
C ALA A 284 7.50 -26.75 -13.96
#